data_a8344f5d5cc3c423b50a47085ed48068
#
_entry.id   a8344f5d5cc3c423b50a47085ed48068
#
_cell.length_a   1.000
_cell.length_b   1.000
_cell.length_c   1.000
_cell.angle_alpha   90.00
_cell.angle_beta   90.00
_cell.angle_gamma   90.00
#
_symmetry.space_group_name_H-M   'P 1'
#
loop_
_entity.id
_entity.type
_entity.pdbx_description
1 polymer ?
#
loop_
_entity_poly.entity_id
_entity_poly.type
_entity_poly.pdbx_seq_one_letter_code
_entity_poly.pdbx_strand_id
1 'polypeptide(L)'
;SGVGHCISYTKPVLVHQYSPRKFAVEGSPADCVLAGLNDLLPESPDLVLSGVNKGNNSAENSVYSGTIGAAMEAALAGIPAIAMSQFYGPENADLDNSFEASAAHGVAAVKACLKAGFARSHDYALFYNVNFPPAPATDVLGMKSVAQGYRGDGAFGAHATNAPNGRKFLFMHGRSQQAPTQDGTDAAANLAGYVSITPMRADLTAHDQLGHLARILG
;
A
#
# COMPACT_ATOMS: atom_id res chain seq x y z
N SER A 1 -0.23 -4.44 10.18
CA SER A 1 0.47 -3.66 9.17
C SER A 1 1.64 -2.90 9.79
N GLY A 2 2.39 -2.12 9.03
CA GLY A 2 3.60 -1.45 9.52
C GLY A 2 4.87 -2.27 9.30
N VAL A 3 4.81 -3.27 8.41
CA VAL A 3 5.95 -4.15 8.09
C VAL A 3 6.71 -3.69 6.83
N GLY A 4 6.17 -2.75 6.08
CA GLY A 4 6.76 -2.30 4.82
C GLY A 4 6.97 -3.45 3.82
N HIS A 5 8.01 -3.34 3.00
CA HIS A 5 8.47 -4.39 2.09
C HIS A 5 9.46 -5.31 2.83
N CYS A 6 8.97 -6.09 3.80
CA CYS A 6 9.79 -6.99 4.61
C CYS A 6 9.77 -8.41 4.05
N ILE A 7 10.93 -9.07 4.02
CA ILE A 7 11.12 -10.46 3.60
C ILE A 7 11.68 -11.28 4.76
N SER A 8 11.11 -12.45 5.03
CA SER A 8 11.51 -13.38 6.10
C SER A 8 12.65 -14.31 5.66
N TYR A 9 13.79 -13.75 5.21
CA TYR A 9 14.90 -14.56 4.68
C TYR A 9 15.79 -15.23 5.76
N THR A 10 15.63 -14.85 7.05
CA THR A 10 16.44 -15.39 8.16
C THR A 10 15.80 -16.59 8.86
N LYS A 11 14.53 -16.90 8.53
CA LYS A 11 13.79 -18.02 9.13
C LYS A 11 12.79 -18.57 8.11
N PRO A 12 12.44 -19.88 8.18
CA PRO A 12 11.40 -20.43 7.34
C PRO A 12 10.04 -19.82 7.68
N VAL A 13 9.15 -19.77 6.69
CA VAL A 13 7.75 -19.42 6.85
C VAL A 13 6.89 -20.68 6.70
N LEU A 14 5.88 -20.83 7.56
CA LEU A 14 4.96 -21.96 7.51
C LEU A 14 3.84 -21.66 6.50
N VAL A 15 3.50 -22.67 5.69
CA VAL A 15 2.41 -22.60 4.72
C VAL A 15 1.30 -23.55 5.14
N HIS A 16 0.07 -23.05 5.20
CA HIS A 16 -1.14 -23.83 5.42
C HIS A 16 -1.98 -23.84 4.15
N GLN A 17 -2.34 -25.03 3.66
CA GLN A 17 -3.25 -25.17 2.54
C GLN A 17 -4.66 -25.51 3.04
N TYR A 18 -5.63 -24.66 2.79
CA TYR A 18 -7.04 -24.86 3.16
C TYR A 18 -7.86 -25.49 2.03
N SER A 19 -7.45 -25.25 0.78
CA SER A 19 -8.06 -25.83 -0.42
C SER A 19 -7.08 -25.73 -1.58
N PRO A 20 -7.34 -26.34 -2.75
CA PRO A 20 -6.45 -26.27 -3.92
C PRO A 20 -6.07 -24.84 -4.37
N ARG A 21 -6.86 -23.84 -3.99
CA ARG A 21 -6.65 -22.42 -4.36
C ARG A 21 -6.63 -21.46 -3.16
N LYS A 22 -6.50 -21.99 -1.93
CA LYS A 22 -6.52 -21.16 -0.73
C LYS A 22 -5.40 -21.57 0.22
N PHE A 23 -4.47 -20.66 0.41
CA PHE A 23 -3.30 -20.83 1.26
C PHE A 23 -3.22 -19.72 2.31
N ALA A 24 -2.54 -19.99 3.42
CA ALA A 24 -2.03 -18.97 4.33
C ALA A 24 -0.53 -19.17 4.54
N VAL A 25 0.23 -18.09 4.55
CA VAL A 25 1.66 -18.08 4.79
C VAL A 25 1.92 -17.28 6.07
N GLU A 26 2.62 -17.88 7.05
CA GLU A 26 3.00 -17.20 8.29
C GLU A 26 4.21 -16.29 8.07
N GLY A 27 4.02 -15.26 7.23
CA GLY A 27 5.05 -14.32 6.82
C GLY A 27 4.49 -12.93 6.55
N SER A 28 5.31 -12.07 5.98
CA SER A 28 4.90 -10.76 5.50
C SER A 28 3.99 -10.89 4.25
N PRO A 29 3.28 -9.84 3.85
CA PRO A 29 2.56 -9.85 2.57
C PRO A 29 3.46 -10.10 1.34
N ALA A 30 4.71 -9.63 1.36
CA ALA A 30 5.68 -9.92 0.31
C ALA A 30 6.11 -11.40 0.32
N ASP A 31 6.28 -12.02 1.50
CA ASP A 31 6.53 -13.47 1.60
C ASP A 31 5.38 -14.29 0.99
N CYS A 32 4.12 -13.83 1.15
CA CYS A 32 2.96 -14.49 0.53
C CYS A 32 3.05 -14.45 -1.01
N VAL A 33 3.50 -13.33 -1.58
CA VAL A 33 3.70 -13.21 -3.03
C VAL A 33 4.82 -14.11 -3.48
N LEU A 34 5.98 -14.12 -2.81
CA LEU A 34 7.09 -14.99 -3.12
C LEU A 34 6.70 -16.47 -3.05
N ALA A 35 5.99 -16.89 -1.99
CA ALA A 35 5.50 -18.25 -1.86
C ALA A 35 4.54 -18.62 -3.01
N GLY A 36 3.61 -17.71 -3.34
CA GLY A 36 2.68 -17.88 -4.46
C GLY A 36 3.41 -18.10 -5.77
N LEU A 37 4.33 -17.19 -6.12
CA LEU A 37 5.00 -17.18 -7.42
C LEU A 37 6.01 -18.31 -7.62
N ASN A 38 6.64 -18.78 -6.54
CA ASN A 38 7.75 -19.74 -6.64
C ASN A 38 7.37 -21.18 -6.33
N ASP A 39 6.22 -21.43 -5.65
CA ASP A 39 5.86 -22.78 -5.20
C ASP A 39 4.36 -23.10 -5.26
N LEU A 40 3.49 -22.18 -4.77
CA LEU A 40 2.09 -22.52 -4.52
C LEU A 40 1.20 -22.47 -5.76
N LEU A 41 1.56 -21.65 -6.76
CA LEU A 41 0.79 -21.50 -8.00
C LEU A 41 1.36 -22.44 -9.09
N PRO A 42 0.51 -23.14 -9.86
CA PRO A 42 0.97 -24.01 -10.94
C PRO A 42 1.56 -23.25 -12.12
N GLU A 43 1.20 -21.98 -12.27
CA GLU A 43 1.65 -21.09 -13.33
C GLU A 43 1.68 -19.63 -12.85
N SER A 44 2.42 -18.77 -13.54
CA SER A 44 2.52 -17.35 -13.21
C SER A 44 1.17 -16.65 -13.38
N PRO A 45 0.71 -15.84 -12.43
CA PRO A 45 -0.56 -15.13 -12.56
C PRO A 45 -0.43 -13.94 -13.52
N ASP A 46 -1.53 -13.59 -14.19
CA ASP A 46 -1.62 -12.41 -15.05
C ASP A 46 -1.67 -11.09 -14.26
N LEU A 47 -2.11 -11.15 -13.00
CA LEU A 47 -2.29 -10.00 -12.12
C LEU A 47 -2.21 -10.42 -10.67
N VAL A 48 -1.53 -9.61 -9.85
CA VAL A 48 -1.56 -9.72 -8.39
C VAL A 48 -2.39 -8.58 -7.81
N LEU A 49 -3.42 -8.92 -7.04
CA LEU A 49 -4.19 -7.97 -6.23
C LEU A 49 -3.80 -8.14 -4.76
N SER A 50 -3.22 -7.11 -4.16
CA SER A 50 -2.87 -7.09 -2.74
C SER A 50 -3.89 -6.27 -1.95
N GLY A 51 -4.59 -6.88 -1.04
CA GLY A 51 -5.58 -6.21 -0.18
C GLY A 51 -6.97 -6.90 -0.26
N VAL A 52 -8.05 -6.23 0.14
CA VAL A 52 -8.16 -4.80 0.52
C VAL A 52 -7.72 -4.61 1.97
N ASN A 53 -6.73 -3.74 2.21
CA ASN A 53 -6.25 -3.43 3.54
C ASN A 53 -7.24 -2.55 4.32
N LYS A 54 -7.42 -2.79 5.62
CA LYS A 54 -8.12 -1.87 6.52
C LYS A 54 -7.18 -0.76 6.96
N GLY A 55 -7.46 0.46 6.57
CA GLY A 55 -6.61 1.64 6.73
C GLY A 55 -6.01 2.09 5.39
N ASN A 56 -5.80 3.39 5.22
CA ASN A 56 -5.20 3.92 3.99
C ASN A 56 -3.69 3.66 3.94
N ASN A 57 -3.18 3.57 2.73
CA ASN A 57 -1.77 3.52 2.41
C ASN A 57 -1.40 4.69 1.47
N SER A 58 -1.92 5.88 1.78
CA SER A 58 -1.65 7.13 1.09
C SER A 58 -0.57 7.94 1.81
N ALA A 59 0.04 8.89 1.12
CA ALA A 59 1.14 9.70 1.61
C ALA A 59 2.28 8.83 2.20
N GLU A 60 2.85 9.22 3.35
CA GLU A 60 3.97 8.51 4.01
C GLU A 60 3.60 7.09 4.45
N ASN A 61 2.31 6.76 4.61
CA ASN A 61 1.89 5.41 4.97
C ASN A 61 2.30 4.37 3.92
N SER A 62 2.48 4.80 2.67
CA SER A 62 2.95 3.93 1.58
C SER A 62 4.27 3.23 1.91
N VAL A 63 5.18 3.92 2.61
CA VAL A 63 6.51 3.39 2.98
C VAL A 63 6.43 2.27 4.02
N TYR A 64 5.38 2.28 4.86
CA TYR A 64 5.19 1.30 5.93
C TYR A 64 4.23 0.17 5.55
N SER A 65 3.69 0.20 4.33
CA SER A 65 2.62 -0.68 3.90
C SER A 65 3.10 -2.04 3.43
N GLY A 66 2.68 -3.11 4.11
CA GLY A 66 2.85 -4.47 3.60
C GLY A 66 1.99 -4.75 2.36
N THR A 67 0.84 -4.09 2.22
CA THR A 67 -0.03 -4.20 1.05
C THR A 67 0.67 -3.68 -0.21
N ILE A 68 1.34 -2.53 -0.10
CA ILE A 68 2.18 -1.98 -1.17
C ILE A 68 3.43 -2.86 -1.37
N GLY A 69 4.04 -3.35 -0.28
CA GLY A 69 5.19 -4.24 -0.36
C GLY A 69 4.91 -5.51 -1.19
N ALA A 70 3.73 -6.12 -1.01
CA ALA A 70 3.31 -7.28 -1.81
C ALA A 70 3.11 -6.94 -3.30
N ALA A 71 2.48 -5.79 -3.61
CA ALA A 71 2.32 -5.36 -5.00
C ALA A 71 3.67 -5.00 -5.64
N MET A 72 4.58 -4.38 -4.87
CA MET A 72 5.94 -4.08 -5.30
C MET A 72 6.72 -5.36 -5.58
N GLU A 73 6.61 -6.40 -4.73
CA GLU A 73 7.27 -7.69 -4.95
C GLU A 73 6.81 -8.36 -6.24
N ALA A 74 5.50 -8.34 -6.52
CA ALA A 74 4.97 -8.85 -7.79
C ALA A 74 5.49 -8.06 -8.99
N ALA A 75 5.57 -6.72 -8.88
CA ALA A 75 6.11 -5.86 -9.93
C ALA A 75 7.60 -6.10 -10.18
N LEU A 76 8.41 -6.38 -9.12
CA LEU A 76 9.80 -6.78 -9.25
C LEU A 76 9.94 -8.12 -9.99
N ALA A 77 9.03 -9.05 -9.79
CA ALA A 77 8.93 -10.30 -10.56
C ALA A 77 8.39 -10.09 -11.99
N GLY A 78 8.05 -8.86 -12.39
CA GLY A 78 7.55 -8.52 -13.71
C GLY A 78 6.06 -8.77 -13.93
N ILE A 79 5.30 -8.99 -12.86
CA ILE A 79 3.88 -9.28 -12.90
C ILE A 79 3.09 -8.00 -12.62
N PRO A 80 2.06 -7.67 -13.41
CA PRO A 80 1.12 -6.59 -13.10
C PRO A 80 0.58 -6.68 -11.68
N ALA A 81 0.58 -5.56 -10.94
CA ALA A 81 0.14 -5.58 -9.54
C ALA A 81 -0.61 -4.32 -9.13
N ILE A 82 -1.60 -4.50 -8.25
CA ILE A 82 -2.40 -3.41 -7.69
C ILE A 82 -2.50 -3.62 -6.17
N ALA A 83 -2.03 -2.64 -5.40
CA ALA A 83 -2.27 -2.53 -3.96
C ALA A 83 -3.60 -1.80 -3.73
N MET A 84 -4.47 -2.35 -2.89
CA MET A 84 -5.81 -1.81 -2.64
C MET A 84 -6.02 -1.62 -1.14
N SER A 85 -6.46 -0.43 -0.73
CA SER A 85 -6.63 -0.07 0.67
C SER A 85 -7.90 0.74 0.89
N GLN A 86 -8.68 0.38 1.91
CA GLN A 86 -9.84 1.13 2.34
C GLN A 86 -9.45 2.10 3.44
N PHE A 87 -9.56 3.40 3.21
CA PHE A 87 -9.36 4.38 4.27
C PHE A 87 -10.41 4.14 5.36
N TYR A 88 -9.95 3.97 6.60
CA TYR A 88 -10.78 3.84 7.78
C TYR A 88 -10.70 5.15 8.57
N GLY A 89 -11.79 5.85 8.67
CA GLY A 89 -11.93 7.15 9.33
C GLY A 89 -13.30 7.33 9.97
N PRO A 90 -13.56 8.46 10.62
CA PRO A 90 -14.84 8.72 11.29
C PRO A 90 -16.05 8.54 10.37
N GLU A 91 -15.92 8.88 9.09
CA GLU A 91 -17.01 8.90 8.12
C GLU A 91 -17.49 7.49 7.72
N ASN A 92 -16.69 6.45 7.97
CA ASN A 92 -17.07 5.06 7.71
C ASN A 92 -16.86 4.11 8.90
N ALA A 93 -16.50 4.66 10.07
CA ALA A 93 -16.25 3.85 11.27
C ALA A 93 -17.51 3.16 11.78
N ASP A 94 -18.64 3.83 11.68
CA ASP A 94 -19.94 3.37 12.20
C ASP A 94 -20.80 2.67 11.12
N LEU A 95 -20.29 2.48 9.90
CA LEU A 95 -20.97 1.69 8.88
C LEU A 95 -20.92 0.19 9.24
N ASP A 96 -22.00 -0.54 8.96
CA ASP A 96 -22.05 -2.01 9.11
C ASP A 96 -20.90 -2.71 8.38
N ASN A 97 -20.49 -2.14 7.25
CA ASN A 97 -19.33 -2.57 6.49
C ASN A 97 -18.41 -1.39 6.17
N SER A 98 -17.35 -1.22 6.93
CA SER A 98 -16.35 -0.16 6.68
C SER A 98 -15.60 -0.28 5.35
N PHE A 99 -15.78 -1.39 4.60
CA PHE A 99 -15.23 -1.63 3.27
C PHE A 99 -16.24 -1.33 2.13
N GLU A 100 -17.33 -0.67 2.43
CA GLU A 100 -18.43 -0.45 1.48
C GLU A 100 -17.92 0.25 0.20
N ALA A 101 -17.12 1.30 0.31
CA ALA A 101 -16.58 2.00 -0.84
C ALA A 101 -15.70 1.08 -1.71
N SER A 102 -14.82 0.30 -1.11
CA SER A 102 -13.97 -0.63 -1.86
C SER A 102 -14.75 -1.82 -2.43
N ALA A 103 -15.77 -2.30 -1.74
CA ALA A 103 -16.65 -3.37 -2.24
C ALA A 103 -17.41 -2.93 -3.49
N ALA A 104 -17.95 -1.70 -3.50
CA ALA A 104 -18.72 -1.16 -4.62
C ALA A 104 -17.84 -0.74 -5.81
N HIS A 105 -16.71 -0.10 -5.55
CA HIS A 105 -15.88 0.55 -6.57
C HIS A 105 -14.61 -0.22 -6.95
N GLY A 106 -14.26 -1.29 -6.23
CA GLY A 106 -13.01 -2.03 -6.42
C GLY A 106 -12.84 -2.61 -7.82
N VAL A 107 -13.87 -3.26 -8.34
CA VAL A 107 -13.82 -3.83 -9.71
C VAL A 107 -13.61 -2.75 -10.78
N ALA A 108 -14.27 -1.59 -10.62
CA ALA A 108 -14.11 -0.48 -11.55
C ALA A 108 -12.68 0.11 -11.48
N ALA A 109 -12.10 0.22 -10.28
CA ALA A 109 -10.73 0.67 -10.09
C ALA A 109 -9.70 -0.30 -10.73
N VAL A 110 -9.86 -1.61 -10.53
CA VAL A 110 -9.03 -2.63 -11.18
C VAL A 110 -9.12 -2.54 -12.70
N LYS A 111 -10.33 -2.43 -13.26
CA LYS A 111 -10.52 -2.27 -14.72
C LYS A 111 -9.87 -0.99 -15.25
N ALA A 112 -9.91 0.11 -14.50
CA ALA A 112 -9.23 1.35 -14.87
C ALA A 112 -7.71 1.17 -14.93
N CYS A 113 -7.10 0.50 -13.94
CA CYS A 113 -5.68 0.18 -13.93
C CYS A 113 -5.28 -0.75 -15.09
N LEU A 114 -6.08 -1.80 -15.38
CA LEU A 114 -5.87 -2.70 -16.51
C LEU A 114 -5.92 -1.95 -17.84
N LYS A 115 -6.88 -1.03 -18.01
CA LYS A 115 -6.99 -0.20 -19.22
C LYS A 115 -5.81 0.76 -19.37
N ALA A 116 -5.29 1.32 -18.28
CA ALA A 116 -4.12 2.18 -18.27
C ALA A 116 -2.83 1.42 -18.62
N GLY A 117 -2.79 0.12 -18.30
CA GLY A 117 -1.66 -0.77 -18.56
C GLY A 117 -0.56 -0.67 -17.50
N PHE A 118 0.42 -1.58 -17.58
CA PHE A 118 1.53 -1.71 -16.64
C PHE A 118 2.86 -1.52 -17.39
N ALA A 119 3.12 -0.27 -17.82
CA ALA A 119 4.30 0.04 -18.58
C ALA A 119 5.59 -0.24 -17.79
N ARG A 120 6.57 -0.85 -18.44
CA ARG A 120 7.95 -0.86 -17.97
C ARG A 120 8.65 0.42 -18.44
N SER A 121 9.23 1.15 -17.49
CA SER A 121 10.18 2.21 -17.77
C SER A 121 11.51 1.76 -17.17
N HIS A 122 12.52 1.63 -18.00
CA HIS A 122 13.79 1.04 -17.59
C HIS A 122 13.60 -0.40 -17.06
N ASP A 123 14.18 -0.72 -15.89
CA ASP A 123 14.18 -2.07 -15.33
C ASP A 123 13.02 -2.33 -14.36
N TYR A 124 12.33 -1.27 -13.89
CA TYR A 124 11.26 -1.38 -12.90
C TYR A 124 9.87 -1.29 -13.52
N ALA A 125 9.07 -2.34 -13.29
CA ALA A 125 7.68 -2.37 -13.72
C ALA A 125 6.81 -1.42 -12.87
N LEU A 126 5.76 -0.88 -13.52
CA LEU A 126 4.73 -0.09 -12.87
C LEU A 126 3.80 -1.00 -12.07
N PHE A 127 3.39 -0.54 -10.89
CA PHE A 127 2.23 -1.06 -10.14
C PHE A 127 1.36 0.12 -9.70
N TYR A 128 0.13 -0.16 -9.26
CA TYR A 128 -0.79 0.88 -8.81
C TYR A 128 -1.07 0.76 -7.31
N ASN A 129 -1.10 1.91 -6.62
CA ASN A 129 -1.60 2.05 -5.26
C ASN A 129 -2.97 2.71 -5.32
N VAL A 130 -4.01 1.97 -4.93
CA VAL A 130 -5.42 2.40 -4.94
C VAL A 130 -5.89 2.54 -3.50
N ASN A 131 -6.37 3.74 -3.14
CA ASN A 131 -6.99 3.98 -1.84
C ASN A 131 -8.43 4.46 -2.03
N PHE A 132 -9.36 3.78 -1.36
CA PHE A 132 -10.78 4.14 -1.34
C PHE A 132 -11.04 5.15 -0.22
N PRO A 133 -11.89 6.17 -0.44
CA PRO A 133 -12.15 7.22 0.56
C PRO A 133 -12.86 6.66 1.80
N PRO A 134 -12.78 7.34 2.96
CA PRO A 134 -13.51 6.99 4.17
C PRO A 134 -14.97 7.46 4.08
N ALA A 135 -15.73 6.93 3.12
CA ALA A 135 -17.09 7.36 2.81
C ALA A 135 -17.99 6.17 2.52
N PRO A 136 -19.32 6.31 2.68
CA PRO A 136 -20.28 5.36 2.13
C PRO A 136 -20.09 5.21 0.61
N ALA A 137 -20.47 4.05 0.07
CA ALA A 137 -20.31 3.77 -1.37
C ALA A 137 -21.00 4.81 -2.27
N THR A 138 -22.19 5.29 -1.82
CA THR A 138 -23.00 6.29 -2.54
C THR A 138 -22.35 7.67 -2.62
N ASP A 139 -21.44 7.98 -1.70
CA ASP A 139 -20.82 9.30 -1.54
C ASP A 139 -19.44 9.37 -2.23
N VAL A 140 -19.01 8.27 -2.84
CA VAL A 140 -17.77 8.23 -3.63
C VAL A 140 -17.95 9.05 -4.91
N LEU A 141 -17.21 10.13 -5.06
CA LEU A 141 -17.32 11.10 -6.14
C LEU A 141 -16.68 10.65 -7.47
N GLY A 142 -15.96 9.52 -7.47
CA GLY A 142 -15.27 8.99 -8.65
C GLY A 142 -13.81 8.66 -8.37
N MET A 143 -12.97 8.61 -9.42
CA MET A 143 -11.56 8.21 -9.33
C MET A 143 -10.64 9.33 -9.84
N LYS A 144 -9.47 9.49 -9.21
CA LYS A 144 -8.44 10.45 -9.63
C LYS A 144 -7.06 9.79 -9.72
N SER A 145 -6.34 10.07 -10.80
CA SER A 145 -4.90 9.79 -10.88
C SER A 145 -4.17 10.92 -10.18
N VAL A 146 -3.35 10.60 -9.18
CA VAL A 146 -2.74 11.56 -8.26
C VAL A 146 -1.34 11.12 -7.85
N ALA A 147 -0.54 12.07 -7.36
CA ALA A 147 0.76 11.79 -6.78
C ALA A 147 0.64 11.28 -5.33
N GLN A 148 1.71 10.65 -4.83
CA GLN A 148 1.86 10.39 -3.40
C GLN A 148 1.93 11.71 -2.63
N GLY A 149 1.16 11.83 -1.56
CA GLY A 149 1.12 13.03 -0.71
C GLY A 149 2.22 13.05 0.36
N TYR A 150 2.22 14.13 1.12
CA TYR A 150 3.07 14.31 2.30
C TYR A 150 2.31 15.10 3.36
N ARG A 151 2.18 14.55 4.60
CA ARG A 151 1.44 15.19 5.70
C ARG A 151 2.31 16.10 6.59
N GLY A 152 3.63 16.12 6.37
CA GLY A 152 4.56 17.00 7.08
C GLY A 152 5.13 16.41 8.36
N ASP A 153 4.28 15.85 9.22
CA ASP A 153 4.68 15.36 10.55
C ASP A 153 5.09 13.88 10.60
N GLY A 154 5.12 13.21 9.45
CA GLY A 154 5.32 11.76 9.33
C GLY A 154 4.10 10.94 9.75
N ALA A 155 4.15 9.63 9.48
CA ALA A 155 3.02 8.72 9.71
C ALA A 155 2.88 8.28 11.18
N PHE A 156 3.98 8.26 11.94
CA PHE A 156 4.03 7.72 13.30
C PHE A 156 4.69 8.67 14.29
N GLY A 157 4.31 8.53 15.55
CA GLY A 157 4.91 9.15 16.71
C GLY A 157 5.24 8.10 17.78
N ALA A 158 5.83 8.55 18.89
CA ALA A 158 6.11 7.71 20.05
C ALA A 158 5.66 8.39 21.34
N HIS A 159 5.01 7.62 22.20
CA HIS A 159 4.62 8.05 23.56
C HIS A 159 5.40 7.24 24.59
N ALA A 160 6.02 7.92 25.55
CA ALA A 160 6.79 7.29 26.60
C ALA A 160 5.93 7.03 27.86
N THR A 161 6.08 5.86 28.45
CA THR A 161 5.49 5.47 29.72
C THR A 161 6.53 4.76 30.57
N ASN A 162 6.57 5.03 31.87
CA ASN A 162 7.42 4.33 32.83
C ASN A 162 6.59 3.28 33.60
N ALA A 163 7.10 2.07 33.66
CA ALA A 163 6.53 1.04 34.56
C ALA A 163 6.87 1.34 36.01
N PRO A 164 6.13 0.76 37.01
CA PRO A 164 6.40 0.95 38.44
C PRO A 164 7.83 0.57 38.87
N ASN A 165 8.50 -0.32 38.15
CA ASN A 165 9.88 -0.73 38.38
C ASN A 165 10.94 0.19 37.71
N GLY A 166 10.52 1.36 37.24
CA GLY A 166 11.39 2.36 36.57
C GLY A 166 11.75 2.07 35.14
N ARG A 167 11.33 0.94 34.54
CA ARG A 167 11.59 0.66 33.10
C ARG A 167 10.78 1.58 32.21
N LYS A 168 11.44 2.19 31.23
CA LYS A 168 10.81 3.04 30.22
C LYS A 168 10.33 2.21 29.04
N PHE A 169 9.09 2.41 28.63
CA PHE A 169 8.49 1.86 27.42
C PHE A 169 8.14 2.98 26.44
N LEU A 170 8.26 2.71 25.15
CA LEU A 170 7.79 3.60 24.09
C LEU A 170 6.67 2.89 23.33
N PHE A 171 5.52 3.53 23.25
CA PHE A 171 4.40 3.09 22.41
C PHE A 171 4.42 3.88 21.12
N MET A 172 4.64 3.17 19.99
CA MET A 172 4.51 3.77 18.66
C MET A 172 3.03 3.91 18.34
N HIS A 173 2.62 5.06 17.84
CA HIS A 173 1.23 5.34 17.46
C HIS A 173 1.16 6.04 16.11
N GLY A 174 0.09 5.77 15.35
CA GLY A 174 -0.20 6.51 14.11
C GLY A 174 -0.57 7.97 14.42
N ARG A 175 -0.12 8.89 13.57
CA ARG A 175 -0.57 10.28 13.59
C ARG A 175 -1.89 10.43 12.84
N SER A 176 -2.49 11.62 12.91
CA SER A 176 -3.75 11.89 12.24
C SER A 176 -3.66 11.60 10.73
N GLN A 177 -4.55 10.74 10.27
CA GLN A 177 -4.67 10.40 8.85
C GLN A 177 -5.50 11.43 8.08
N GLN A 178 -6.16 12.34 8.79
CA GLN A 178 -6.99 13.41 8.26
C GLN A 178 -6.23 14.75 8.15
N ALA A 179 -4.93 14.76 8.41
CA ALA A 179 -4.12 15.95 8.18
C ALA A 179 -4.16 16.33 6.68
N PRO A 180 -4.38 17.61 6.37
CA PRO A 180 -4.45 18.05 4.99
C PRO A 180 -3.10 17.85 4.29
N THR A 181 -3.16 17.54 3.01
CA THR A 181 -2.00 17.45 2.12
C THR A 181 -2.21 18.37 0.92
N GLN A 182 -1.17 18.58 0.14
CA GLN A 182 -1.25 19.39 -1.07
C GLN A 182 -2.29 18.83 -2.06
N ASP A 183 -2.99 19.69 -2.77
CA ASP A 183 -3.90 19.31 -3.84
C ASP A 183 -3.21 18.46 -4.91
N GLY A 184 -3.94 17.55 -5.52
CA GLY A 184 -3.40 16.62 -6.52
C GLY A 184 -2.68 15.41 -5.93
N THR A 185 -2.79 15.20 -4.60
CA THR A 185 -2.20 14.04 -3.91
C THR A 185 -3.26 13.00 -3.52
N ASP A 186 -2.80 11.79 -3.23
CA ASP A 186 -3.63 10.64 -2.86
C ASP A 186 -4.43 10.89 -1.57
N ALA A 187 -3.78 11.43 -0.54
CA ALA A 187 -4.45 11.73 0.73
C ALA A 187 -5.49 12.85 0.58
N ALA A 188 -5.18 13.93 -0.17
CA ALA A 188 -6.14 15.00 -0.45
C ALA A 188 -7.36 14.48 -1.25
N ALA A 189 -7.11 13.64 -2.27
CA ALA A 189 -8.19 13.04 -3.06
C ALA A 189 -9.10 12.16 -2.21
N ASN A 190 -8.54 11.33 -1.32
CA ASN A 190 -9.34 10.48 -0.44
C ASN A 190 -10.21 11.29 0.53
N LEU A 191 -9.65 12.33 1.16
CA LEU A 191 -10.41 13.20 2.08
C LEU A 191 -11.47 14.01 1.35
N ALA A 192 -11.30 14.25 0.05
CA ALA A 192 -12.30 14.89 -0.81
C ALA A 192 -13.34 13.90 -1.40
N GLY A 193 -13.38 12.64 -0.96
CA GLY A 193 -14.38 11.63 -1.39
C GLY A 193 -14.04 10.90 -2.69
N TYR A 194 -12.81 10.99 -3.19
CA TYR A 194 -12.40 10.29 -4.42
C TYR A 194 -11.57 9.04 -4.12
N VAL A 195 -11.73 8.01 -4.95
CA VAL A 195 -10.74 6.93 -5.03
C VAL A 195 -9.47 7.49 -5.64
N SER A 196 -8.35 7.38 -4.93
CA SER A 196 -7.04 7.76 -5.45
C SER A 196 -6.37 6.57 -6.15
N ILE A 197 -5.76 6.81 -7.30
CA ILE A 197 -4.96 5.85 -8.04
C ILE A 197 -3.59 6.49 -8.28
N THR A 198 -2.56 5.97 -7.62
CA THR A 198 -1.19 6.47 -7.72
C THR A 198 -0.33 5.44 -8.43
N PRO A 199 0.23 5.75 -9.63
CA PRO A 199 1.21 4.89 -10.26
C PRO A 199 2.55 4.94 -9.51
N MET A 200 3.13 3.77 -9.23
CA MET A 200 4.35 3.62 -8.42
C MET A 200 5.36 2.67 -9.08
N ARG A 201 6.61 2.79 -8.69
CA ARG A 201 7.72 1.87 -9.01
C ARG A 201 8.57 1.62 -7.79
N ALA A 202 9.35 0.54 -7.82
CA ALA A 202 10.33 0.21 -6.79
C ALA A 202 11.63 1.03 -6.88
N ASP A 203 11.80 1.86 -7.91
CA ASP A 203 12.94 2.76 -8.03
C ASP A 203 12.82 3.91 -7.02
N LEU A 204 13.72 3.94 -6.05
CA LEU A 204 13.82 4.96 -5.00
C LEU A 204 14.88 6.02 -5.30
N THR A 205 15.46 6.02 -6.50
CA THR A 205 16.51 6.97 -6.89
C THR A 205 15.94 8.37 -7.04
N ALA A 206 16.54 9.34 -6.36
CA ALA A 206 16.27 10.76 -6.58
C ALA A 206 16.98 11.22 -7.88
N HIS A 207 16.38 10.89 -9.03
CA HIS A 207 16.98 11.11 -10.36
C HIS A 207 17.36 12.56 -10.64
N ASP A 208 16.61 13.52 -10.09
CA ASP A 208 16.87 14.97 -10.16
C ASP A 208 18.16 15.38 -9.43
N GLN A 209 18.64 14.56 -8.48
CA GLN A 209 19.85 14.84 -7.68
C GLN A 209 21.13 14.21 -8.25
N LEU A 210 21.04 13.24 -9.17
CA LEU A 210 22.20 12.53 -9.71
C LEU A 210 23.23 13.47 -10.33
N GLY A 211 22.78 14.42 -11.17
CA GLY A 211 23.67 15.38 -11.82
C GLY A 211 24.33 16.36 -10.84
N HIS A 212 23.68 16.70 -9.74
CA HIS A 212 24.26 17.52 -8.69
C HIS A 212 25.38 16.76 -7.97
N LEU A 213 25.09 15.54 -7.53
CA LEU A 213 26.06 14.69 -6.83
C LEU A 213 27.29 14.37 -7.72
N ALA A 214 27.06 14.04 -9.00
CA ALA A 214 28.15 13.76 -9.95
C ALA A 214 29.15 14.91 -10.06
N ARG A 215 28.68 16.17 -10.06
CA ARG A 215 29.57 17.35 -10.09
C ARG A 215 30.41 17.53 -8.82
N ILE A 216 29.98 16.96 -7.70
CA ILE A 216 30.73 17.04 -6.43
C ILE A 216 31.77 15.92 -6.35
N LEU A 217 31.44 14.77 -6.93
CA LEU A 217 32.32 13.58 -6.88
C LEU A 217 33.45 13.61 -7.91
N GLY A 218 33.40 14.51 -8.91
CA GLY A 218 34.38 14.61 -10.00
C GLY A 218 34.00 13.71 -11.13
#